data_b3fa0e54a1096ae339ebb68c3bad2371
#
_entry.id   b3fa0e54a1096ae339ebb68c3bad2371
#
_cell.length_a   1.000
_cell.length_b   1.000
_cell.length_c   1.000
_cell.angle_alpha   90.00
_cell.angle_beta   90.00
_cell.angle_gamma   90.00
#
_symmetry.space_group_name_H-M   'P 1'
#
loop_
_entity.id
_entity.type
_entity.pdbx_description
1 polymer ?
#
loop_
_entity_poly.entity_id
_entity_poly.type
_entity_poly.pdbx_seq_one_letter_code
_entity_poly.pdbx_strand_id
1 'polypeptide(L)'
;MNQINNSKKIYHAAIYVRLSKEDGDVATAGKRESNSISNQKDLIKNFLKDKKDIVVVSERVDDGYSGSNFERPAFQMMLEDIKKGIVDCVVLKDLSRFGREYIDAGKYIERLFPALGVRFIAVNDHYDSLEGKSQADEIVIPFKNLINDAYCRDISIKIRSHLEVKRKNGEYIGAFTPYGYQKDSDNKNKLVIDAYACLLYTSDAAD
;
A
#
# COMPACT_ATOMS: atom_id res chain seq x y z
N MET A 1 -42.22 -19.66 24.69
CA MET A 1 -41.14 -18.69 25.02
C MET A 1 -39.85 -19.27 24.49
N ASN A 2 -39.51 -18.93 23.23
CA ASN A 2 -38.20 -19.31 22.66
C ASN A 2 -37.22 -18.21 22.99
N GLN A 3 -36.29 -18.48 23.91
CA GLN A 3 -35.11 -17.65 24.09
C GLN A 3 -34.24 -17.87 22.85
N ILE A 4 -34.21 -16.88 21.95
CA ILE A 4 -33.22 -16.80 20.91
C ILE A 4 -31.89 -16.53 21.60
N ASN A 5 -31.07 -17.58 21.73
CA ASN A 5 -29.67 -17.45 22.11
C ASN A 5 -28.96 -16.56 21.09
N ASN A 6 -28.85 -15.27 21.40
CA ASN A 6 -28.09 -14.30 20.61
C ASN A 6 -26.60 -14.51 20.93
N SER A 7 -26.05 -15.65 20.49
CA SER A 7 -24.61 -15.88 20.51
C SER A 7 -23.98 -14.83 19.54
N LYS A 8 -23.34 -13.80 20.09
CA LYS A 8 -22.59 -12.82 19.30
C LYS A 8 -21.63 -13.58 18.39
N LYS A 9 -21.77 -13.41 17.08
CA LYS A 9 -20.85 -13.98 16.08
C LYS A 9 -19.44 -13.50 16.42
N ILE A 10 -18.49 -14.43 16.50
CA ILE A 10 -17.06 -14.12 16.61
C ILE A 10 -16.49 -14.10 15.20
N TYR A 11 -15.77 -13.04 14.86
CA TYR A 11 -15.14 -12.84 13.57
C TYR A 11 -13.66 -13.20 13.62
N HIS A 12 -13.18 -13.94 12.61
CA HIS A 12 -11.78 -14.31 12.44
C HIS A 12 -11.11 -13.29 11.51
N ALA A 13 -10.32 -12.39 12.07
CA ALA A 13 -9.78 -11.25 11.36
C ALA A 13 -8.39 -11.48 10.78
N ALA A 14 -8.20 -11.05 9.53
CA ALA A 14 -6.89 -10.77 8.96
C ALA A 14 -6.57 -9.29 9.10
N ILE A 15 -5.44 -8.95 9.72
CA ILE A 15 -4.88 -7.61 9.68
C ILE A 15 -4.14 -7.47 8.35
N TYR A 16 -4.53 -6.49 7.52
CA TYR A 16 -3.85 -6.20 6.28
C TYR A 16 -3.12 -4.85 6.32
N VAL A 17 -1.83 -4.89 5.99
CA VAL A 17 -0.94 -3.72 6.02
C VAL A 17 -0.21 -3.61 4.69
N ARG A 18 -0.09 -2.40 4.17
CA ARG A 18 0.65 -2.10 2.95
C ARG A 18 1.54 -0.88 3.07
N LEU A 19 2.74 -0.97 2.54
CA LEU A 19 3.66 0.15 2.37
C LEU A 19 4.13 0.22 0.92
N SER A 20 4.13 1.41 0.34
CA SER A 20 4.65 1.68 -1.00
C SER A 20 6.15 1.98 -0.94
N LYS A 21 6.92 1.63 -1.98
CA LYS A 21 8.33 2.04 -2.13
C LYS A 21 8.53 3.56 -2.11
N GLU A 22 7.51 4.30 -2.50
CA GLU A 22 7.51 5.76 -2.55
C GLU A 22 7.36 6.40 -1.16
N ASP A 23 6.85 5.67 -0.16
CA ASP A 23 6.61 6.18 1.19
C ASP A 23 7.91 6.29 2.04
N GLY A 24 9.10 6.11 1.44
CA GLY A 24 10.41 6.49 1.99
C GLY A 24 10.98 5.63 3.13
N ASP A 25 10.19 4.76 3.73
CA ASP A 25 10.53 3.94 4.90
C ASP A 25 10.73 2.45 4.53
N VAL A 26 11.30 2.19 3.36
CA VAL A 26 11.65 0.80 2.97
C VAL A 26 12.67 0.26 3.97
N ALA A 27 12.43 -0.95 4.45
CA ALA A 27 13.31 -1.63 5.40
C ALA A 27 14.77 -1.56 4.94
N THR A 28 15.58 -0.78 5.66
CA THR A 28 17.04 -0.76 5.48
C THR A 28 17.58 -2.11 5.92
N ALA A 29 18.60 -2.61 5.23
CA ALA A 29 19.22 -3.89 5.52
C ALA A 29 19.48 -4.08 7.03
N GLY A 30 18.76 -5.01 7.65
CA GLY A 30 18.84 -5.31 9.09
C GLY A 30 17.56 -5.14 9.91
N LYS A 31 16.52 -4.45 9.44
CA LYS A 31 15.21 -4.40 10.09
C LYS A 31 14.23 -5.36 9.39
N ARG A 32 13.57 -6.21 10.16
CA ARG A 32 12.56 -7.16 9.62
C ARG A 32 11.32 -6.49 9.03
N GLU A 33 10.97 -5.30 9.53
CA GLU A 33 9.81 -4.51 9.08
C GLU A 33 10.14 -3.02 9.17
N SER A 34 9.50 -2.19 8.30
CA SER A 34 9.61 -0.73 8.40
C SER A 34 8.85 -0.20 9.61
N ASN A 35 9.28 0.92 10.18
CA ASN A 35 8.58 1.58 11.29
C ASN A 35 7.12 1.91 10.91
N SER A 36 6.85 2.21 9.65
CA SER A 36 5.51 2.52 9.16
C SER A 36 4.58 1.30 9.19
N ILE A 37 5.08 0.10 8.91
CA ILE A 37 4.31 -1.16 9.00
C ILE A 37 4.01 -1.47 10.46
N SER A 38 5.02 -1.38 11.34
CA SER A 38 4.82 -1.62 12.79
C SER A 38 3.78 -0.67 13.36
N ASN A 39 3.87 0.63 13.04
CA ASN A 39 2.89 1.63 13.50
C ASN A 39 1.46 1.35 13.00
N GLN A 40 1.30 0.84 11.76
CA GLN A 40 -0.02 0.44 11.25
C GLN A 40 -0.57 -0.74 12.03
N LYS A 41 0.26 -1.77 12.28
CA LYS A 41 -0.15 -2.94 13.07
C LYS A 41 -0.55 -2.57 14.50
N ASP A 42 0.24 -1.72 15.16
CA ASP A 42 -0.01 -1.30 16.54
C ASP A 42 -1.31 -0.49 16.65
N LEU A 43 -1.58 0.40 15.70
CA LEU A 43 -2.84 1.14 15.61
C LEU A 43 -4.03 0.19 15.50
N ILE A 44 -3.97 -0.79 14.59
CA ILE A 44 -5.05 -1.76 14.39
C ILE A 44 -5.21 -2.64 15.62
N LYS A 45 -4.11 -3.16 16.20
CA LYS A 45 -4.14 -3.98 17.42
C LYS A 45 -4.74 -3.22 18.61
N ASN A 46 -4.39 -1.94 18.76
CA ASN A 46 -4.98 -1.10 19.82
C ASN A 46 -6.48 -0.92 19.61
N PHE A 47 -6.94 -0.66 18.39
CA PHE A 47 -8.38 -0.59 18.08
C PHE A 47 -9.12 -1.89 18.40
N LEU A 48 -8.49 -3.04 18.11
CA LEU A 48 -9.10 -4.35 18.33
C LEU A 48 -9.15 -4.79 19.80
N LYS A 49 -8.39 -4.19 20.72
CA LYS A 49 -8.41 -4.54 22.16
C LYS A 49 -9.80 -4.44 22.78
N ASP A 50 -10.60 -3.47 22.32
CA ASP A 50 -11.94 -3.23 22.84
C ASP A 50 -13.04 -4.00 22.08
N LYS A 51 -12.69 -4.68 20.98
CA LYS A 51 -13.63 -5.45 20.13
C LYS A 51 -13.60 -6.94 20.50
N LYS A 52 -14.39 -7.33 21.50
CA LYS A 52 -14.47 -8.72 22.00
C LYS A 52 -15.03 -9.73 21.00
N ASP A 53 -15.67 -9.26 19.94
CA ASP A 53 -16.27 -10.03 18.86
C ASP A 53 -15.29 -10.33 17.72
N ILE A 54 -14.03 -9.91 17.81
CA ILE A 54 -13.02 -10.08 16.76
C ILE A 54 -11.78 -10.80 17.31
N VAL A 55 -11.37 -11.88 16.65
CA VAL A 55 -10.14 -12.61 16.93
C VAL A 55 -9.19 -12.52 15.75
N VAL A 56 -7.98 -12.03 15.96
CA VAL A 56 -6.97 -11.95 14.91
C VAL A 56 -6.37 -13.32 14.64
N VAL A 57 -6.51 -13.84 13.43
CA VAL A 57 -5.99 -15.15 13.01
C VAL A 57 -4.80 -15.04 12.06
N SER A 58 -4.62 -13.91 11.37
CA SER A 58 -3.48 -13.70 10.48
C SER A 58 -3.11 -12.22 10.34
N GLU A 59 -1.82 -11.98 10.03
CA GLU A 59 -1.29 -10.68 9.62
C GLU A 59 -0.73 -10.81 8.20
N ARG A 60 -1.15 -9.95 7.29
CA ARG A 60 -0.76 -9.94 5.89
C ARG A 60 -0.11 -8.60 5.55
N VAL A 61 1.13 -8.65 5.08
CA VAL A 61 1.97 -7.47 4.84
C VAL A 61 2.47 -7.46 3.41
N ASP A 62 2.14 -6.42 2.66
CA ASP A 62 2.69 -6.13 1.35
C ASP A 62 3.62 -4.91 1.46
N ASP A 63 4.92 -5.15 1.71
CA ASP A 63 5.93 -4.12 1.78
C ASP A 63 6.54 -3.87 0.39
N GLY A 64 6.60 -2.59 0.00
CA GLY A 64 7.15 -2.17 -1.29
C GLY A 64 6.19 -2.34 -2.48
N TYR A 65 4.91 -2.64 -2.25
CA TYR A 65 3.91 -2.79 -3.30
C TYR A 65 3.04 -1.54 -3.47
N SER A 66 2.78 -1.16 -4.74
CA SER A 66 1.86 -0.07 -5.06
C SER A 66 0.41 -0.42 -4.68
N GLY A 67 -0.39 0.60 -4.38
CA GLY A 67 -1.84 0.46 -4.21
C GLY A 67 -2.64 0.43 -5.52
N SER A 68 -1.98 0.50 -6.69
CA SER A 68 -2.63 0.63 -7.99
C SER A 68 -3.21 -0.68 -8.53
N ASN A 69 -2.80 -1.83 -8.02
CA ASN A 69 -3.36 -3.13 -8.39
C ASN A 69 -3.54 -4.04 -7.17
N PHE A 70 -4.21 -5.16 -7.35
CA PHE A 70 -4.47 -6.17 -6.32
C PHE A 70 -3.66 -7.47 -6.53
N GLU A 71 -2.69 -7.48 -7.43
CA GLU A 71 -1.78 -8.61 -7.68
C GLU A 71 -0.63 -8.66 -6.65
N ARG A 72 -0.95 -8.39 -5.40
CA ARG A 72 0.00 -8.35 -4.29
C ARG A 72 -0.02 -9.69 -3.56
N PRO A 73 1.15 -10.29 -3.25
CA PRO A 73 1.22 -11.64 -2.70
C PRO A 73 0.44 -11.81 -1.40
N ALA A 74 0.61 -10.92 -0.40
CA ALA A 74 -0.08 -11.04 0.87
C ALA A 74 -1.58 -10.78 0.74
N PHE A 75 -2.00 -9.90 -0.18
CA PHE A 75 -3.40 -9.69 -0.51
C PHE A 75 -4.04 -10.94 -1.12
N GLN A 76 -3.38 -11.59 -2.07
CA GLN A 76 -3.87 -12.83 -2.69
C GLN A 76 -4.00 -13.97 -1.66
N MET A 77 -3.00 -14.13 -0.79
CA MET A 77 -3.07 -15.10 0.31
C MET A 77 -4.25 -14.82 1.24
N MET A 78 -4.52 -13.54 1.56
CA MET A 78 -5.68 -13.16 2.35
C MET A 78 -7.00 -13.54 1.65
N LEU A 79 -7.11 -13.32 0.34
CA LEU A 79 -8.28 -13.73 -0.44
C LEU A 79 -8.48 -15.25 -0.46
N GLU A 80 -7.40 -16.01 -0.50
CA GLU A 80 -7.48 -17.48 -0.38
C GLU A 80 -7.99 -17.91 0.98
N ASP A 81 -7.51 -17.29 2.07
CA ASP A 81 -7.98 -17.56 3.43
C ASP A 81 -9.48 -17.23 3.58
N ILE A 82 -9.93 -16.14 2.96
CA ILE A 82 -11.35 -15.77 2.90
C ILE A 82 -12.16 -16.85 2.15
N LYS A 83 -11.71 -17.28 0.98
CA LYS A 83 -12.39 -18.31 0.19
C LYS A 83 -12.46 -19.65 0.92
N LYS A 84 -11.46 -19.98 1.75
CA LYS A 84 -11.43 -21.18 2.60
C LYS A 84 -12.27 -21.04 3.87
N GLY A 85 -12.83 -19.85 4.14
CA GLY A 85 -13.60 -19.58 5.36
C GLY A 85 -12.74 -19.48 6.64
N ILE A 86 -11.42 -19.35 6.53
CA ILE A 86 -10.49 -19.17 7.64
C ILE A 86 -10.58 -17.73 8.16
N VAL A 87 -10.81 -16.77 7.26
CA VAL A 87 -10.95 -15.35 7.52
C VAL A 87 -12.33 -14.89 7.10
N ASP A 88 -13.08 -14.27 7.99
CA ASP A 88 -14.37 -13.65 7.74
C ASP A 88 -14.43 -12.18 8.18
N CYS A 89 -13.26 -11.60 8.50
CA CYS A 89 -13.10 -10.17 8.78
C CYS A 89 -11.76 -9.67 8.23
N VAL A 90 -11.76 -8.49 7.60
CA VAL A 90 -10.54 -7.81 7.15
C VAL A 90 -10.44 -6.48 7.87
N VAL A 91 -9.30 -6.22 8.52
CA VAL A 91 -9.05 -4.99 9.26
C VAL A 91 -7.79 -4.31 8.72
N LEU A 92 -7.91 -3.04 8.40
CA LEU A 92 -6.80 -2.23 7.91
C LEU A 92 -6.81 -0.82 8.50
N LYS A 93 -5.71 -0.08 8.35
CA LYS A 93 -5.59 1.26 8.89
C LYS A 93 -6.56 2.24 8.21
N ASP A 94 -6.53 2.30 6.89
CA ASP A 94 -7.34 3.20 6.06
C ASP A 94 -7.54 2.62 4.65
N LEU A 95 -8.54 3.13 3.91
CA LEU A 95 -8.88 2.66 2.57
C LEU A 95 -7.74 2.82 1.56
N SER A 96 -6.82 3.77 1.76
CA SER A 96 -5.67 3.94 0.88
C SER A 96 -4.68 2.78 0.97
N ARG A 97 -4.66 2.06 2.09
CA ARG A 97 -3.85 0.83 2.28
C ARG A 97 -4.48 -0.35 1.57
N PHE A 98 -5.81 -0.37 1.44
CA PHE A 98 -6.51 -1.39 0.68
C PHE A 98 -6.25 -1.27 -0.82
N GLY A 99 -6.53 -0.10 -1.42
CA GLY A 99 -6.28 0.19 -2.83
C GLY A 99 -6.44 1.67 -3.13
N ARG A 100 -5.66 2.17 -4.09
CA ARG A 100 -5.77 3.56 -4.58
C ARG A 100 -6.75 3.65 -5.75
N GLU A 101 -6.96 2.55 -6.47
CA GLU A 101 -7.89 2.52 -7.59
C GLU A 101 -9.31 2.20 -7.10
N TYR A 102 -10.18 3.18 -7.30
CA TYR A 102 -11.57 3.13 -6.82
C TYR A 102 -12.38 1.96 -7.37
N ILE A 103 -12.26 1.71 -8.68
CA ILE A 103 -13.09 0.71 -9.36
C ILE A 103 -12.82 -0.69 -8.79
N ASP A 104 -11.55 -1.05 -8.64
CA ASP A 104 -11.19 -2.38 -8.13
C ASP A 104 -11.41 -2.50 -6.63
N ALA A 105 -11.07 -1.47 -5.84
CA ALA A 105 -11.37 -1.47 -4.41
C ALA A 105 -12.89 -1.61 -4.15
N GLY A 106 -13.72 -0.89 -4.91
CA GLY A 106 -15.18 -0.96 -4.84
C GLY A 106 -15.71 -2.36 -5.14
N LYS A 107 -15.16 -3.07 -6.14
CA LYS A 107 -15.56 -4.46 -6.44
C LYS A 107 -15.41 -5.39 -5.23
N TYR A 108 -14.34 -5.23 -4.47
CA TYR A 108 -14.10 -6.03 -3.25
C TYR A 108 -15.03 -5.60 -2.12
N ILE A 109 -15.05 -4.31 -1.78
CA ILE A 109 -15.75 -3.78 -0.61
C ILE A 109 -17.27 -3.84 -0.77
N GLU A 110 -17.78 -3.52 -1.96
CA GLU A 110 -19.22 -3.38 -2.21
C GLU A 110 -19.89 -4.66 -2.72
N ARG A 111 -19.12 -5.57 -3.33
CA ARG A 111 -19.67 -6.77 -3.96
C ARG A 111 -19.10 -8.07 -3.39
N LEU A 112 -17.79 -8.27 -3.46
CA LEU A 112 -17.18 -9.55 -3.14
C LEU A 112 -17.25 -9.85 -1.64
N PHE A 113 -16.81 -8.94 -0.78
CA PHE A 113 -16.81 -9.16 0.66
C PHE A 113 -18.21 -9.33 1.23
N PRO A 114 -19.23 -8.50 0.88
CA PRO A 114 -20.59 -8.75 1.29
C PRO A 114 -21.15 -10.08 0.79
N ALA A 115 -20.88 -10.47 -0.46
CA ALA A 115 -21.32 -11.75 -1.02
C ALA A 115 -20.71 -12.97 -0.30
N LEU A 116 -19.48 -12.84 0.23
CA LEU A 116 -18.81 -13.87 1.02
C LEU A 116 -19.08 -13.75 2.53
N GLY A 117 -19.90 -12.79 2.97
CA GLY A 117 -20.19 -12.56 4.40
C GLY A 117 -18.98 -12.05 5.19
N VAL A 118 -18.02 -11.41 4.53
CA VAL A 118 -16.80 -10.87 5.14
C VAL A 118 -17.05 -9.46 5.66
N ARG A 119 -16.77 -9.25 6.96
CA ARG A 119 -16.75 -7.93 7.58
C ARG A 119 -15.49 -7.16 7.15
N PHE A 120 -15.63 -5.90 6.83
CA PHE A 120 -14.52 -5.05 6.42
C PHE A 120 -14.46 -3.80 7.29
N ILE A 121 -13.28 -3.53 7.89
CA ILE A 121 -13.07 -2.43 8.82
C ILE A 121 -11.86 -1.60 8.38
N ALA A 122 -12.06 -0.29 8.20
CA ALA A 122 -11.00 0.70 8.00
C ALA A 122 -10.98 1.67 9.18
N VAL A 123 -9.96 1.53 10.06
CA VAL A 123 -9.93 2.15 11.39
C VAL A 123 -9.95 3.67 11.32
N ASN A 124 -9.04 4.29 10.56
CA ASN A 124 -8.95 5.74 10.46
C ASN A 124 -10.09 6.38 9.66
N ASP A 125 -10.72 5.61 8.79
CA ASP A 125 -11.88 6.05 8.01
C ASP A 125 -13.19 5.89 8.79
N HIS A 126 -13.14 5.32 10.01
CA HIS A 126 -14.30 5.00 10.84
C HIS A 126 -15.34 4.18 10.07
N TYR A 127 -14.87 3.28 9.21
CA TYR A 127 -15.74 2.45 8.38
C TYR A 127 -15.79 1.02 8.93
N ASP A 128 -16.99 0.51 9.15
CA ASP A 128 -17.27 -0.89 9.51
C ASP A 128 -18.49 -1.36 8.71
N SER A 129 -18.32 -2.38 7.90
CA SER A 129 -19.38 -2.89 7.02
C SER A 129 -20.59 -3.46 7.76
N LEU A 130 -20.49 -3.71 9.09
CA LEU A 130 -21.62 -4.15 9.93
C LEU A 130 -22.45 -3.00 10.49
N GLU A 131 -21.86 -1.83 10.70
CA GLU A 131 -22.54 -0.71 11.36
C GLU A 131 -23.63 -0.07 10.48
N GLY A 132 -23.93 -0.72 9.36
CA GLY A 132 -24.99 -0.32 8.42
C GLY A 132 -24.57 0.87 7.58
N LYS A 133 -24.70 0.76 6.27
CA LYS A 133 -24.49 1.88 5.35
C LYS A 133 -25.45 3.01 5.71
N SER A 134 -24.96 4.03 6.40
CA SER A 134 -25.64 5.33 6.39
C SER A 134 -25.71 5.79 4.93
N GLN A 135 -26.79 6.43 4.52
CA GLN A 135 -26.86 7.03 3.17
C GLN A 135 -25.67 7.97 2.89
N ALA A 136 -25.05 8.51 3.94
CA ALA A 136 -23.83 9.29 3.85
C ALA A 136 -22.62 8.44 3.45
N ASP A 137 -22.51 7.19 3.92
CA ASP A 137 -21.35 6.33 3.62
C ASP A 137 -21.37 5.84 2.17
N GLU A 138 -22.53 5.66 1.57
CA GLU A 138 -22.67 5.31 0.15
C GLU A 138 -22.12 6.38 -0.79
N ILE A 139 -22.10 7.64 -0.34
CA ILE A 139 -21.58 8.77 -1.12
C ILE A 139 -20.14 9.11 -0.69
N VAL A 140 -19.85 9.02 0.60
CA VAL A 140 -18.54 9.45 1.17
C VAL A 140 -17.40 8.53 0.74
N ILE A 141 -17.61 7.21 0.69
CA ILE A 141 -16.56 6.26 0.30
C ILE A 141 -16.15 6.43 -1.17
N PRO A 142 -17.08 6.44 -2.15
CA PRO A 142 -16.76 6.76 -3.53
C PRO A 142 -16.06 8.12 -3.69
N PHE A 143 -16.52 9.14 -2.95
CA PHE A 143 -15.95 10.47 -3.01
C PHE A 143 -14.53 10.54 -2.45
N LYS A 144 -14.25 9.90 -1.30
CA LYS A 144 -12.88 9.80 -0.74
C LYS A 144 -11.93 9.09 -1.71
N ASN A 145 -12.39 8.01 -2.33
CA ASN A 145 -11.58 7.26 -3.29
C ASN A 145 -11.31 8.09 -4.56
N LEU A 146 -12.31 8.84 -5.05
CA LEU A 146 -12.15 9.74 -6.19
C LEU A 146 -11.14 10.86 -5.89
N ILE A 147 -11.20 11.45 -4.69
CA ILE A 147 -10.22 12.47 -4.25
C ILE A 147 -8.82 11.87 -4.17
N ASN A 148 -8.67 10.66 -3.63
CA ASN A 148 -7.37 9.99 -3.54
C ASN A 148 -6.78 9.72 -4.93
N ASP A 149 -7.59 9.29 -5.89
CA ASP A 149 -7.16 9.08 -7.28
C ASP A 149 -6.78 10.40 -7.96
N ALA A 150 -7.59 11.45 -7.80
CA ALA A 150 -7.30 12.78 -8.32
C ALA A 150 -5.99 13.34 -7.73
N TYR A 151 -5.74 13.14 -6.43
CA TYR A 151 -4.52 13.55 -5.76
C TYR A 151 -3.28 12.82 -6.30
N CYS A 152 -3.38 11.51 -6.51
CA CYS A 152 -2.30 10.72 -7.12
C CYS A 152 -1.97 11.18 -8.54
N ARG A 153 -2.99 11.53 -9.34
CA ARG A 153 -2.79 12.08 -10.70
C ARG A 153 -2.11 13.44 -10.65
N ASP A 154 -2.56 14.34 -9.77
CA ASP A 154 -1.97 15.67 -9.61
C ASP A 154 -0.49 15.60 -9.20
N ILE A 155 -0.14 14.76 -8.22
CA ILE A 155 1.25 14.50 -7.83
C ILE A 155 2.05 13.97 -9.03
N SER A 156 1.52 13.01 -9.77
CA SER A 156 2.20 12.44 -10.94
C SER A 156 2.49 13.51 -12.02
N ILE A 157 1.54 14.41 -12.27
CA ILE A 157 1.73 15.53 -13.20
C ILE A 157 2.82 16.46 -12.69
N LYS A 158 2.80 16.82 -11.41
CA LYS A 158 3.80 17.71 -10.79
C LYS A 158 5.20 17.10 -10.84
N ILE A 159 5.35 15.81 -10.54
CA ILE A 159 6.64 15.11 -10.63
C ILE A 159 7.15 15.10 -12.07
N ARG A 160 6.31 14.75 -13.05
CA ARG A 160 6.71 14.75 -14.49
C ARG A 160 7.14 16.13 -14.94
N SER A 161 6.38 17.17 -14.59
CA SER A 161 6.72 18.57 -14.93
C SER A 161 8.07 18.97 -14.32
N HIS A 162 8.31 18.64 -13.04
CA HIS A 162 9.57 18.92 -12.38
C HIS A 162 10.76 18.20 -13.04
N LEU A 163 10.58 16.91 -13.37
CA LEU A 163 11.60 16.13 -14.07
C LEU A 163 11.85 16.66 -15.48
N GLU A 164 10.83 17.15 -16.18
CA GLU A 164 10.97 17.76 -17.50
C GLU A 164 11.78 19.05 -17.44
N VAL A 165 11.54 19.91 -16.45
CA VAL A 165 12.35 21.11 -16.22
C VAL A 165 13.81 20.75 -15.97
N LYS A 166 14.08 19.75 -15.12
CA LYS A 166 15.43 19.26 -14.87
C LYS A 166 16.12 18.77 -16.16
N ARG A 167 15.40 17.99 -16.99
CA ARG A 167 15.93 17.55 -18.30
C ARG A 167 16.27 18.71 -19.22
N LYS A 168 15.38 19.71 -19.30
CA LYS A 168 15.62 20.92 -20.12
C LYS A 168 16.83 21.72 -19.64
N ASN A 169 17.12 21.70 -18.35
CA ASN A 169 18.31 22.31 -17.77
C ASN A 169 19.58 21.46 -17.92
N GLY A 170 19.51 20.29 -18.58
CA GLY A 170 20.63 19.39 -18.74
C GLY A 170 21.01 18.62 -17.46
N GLU A 171 20.14 18.59 -16.47
CA GLU A 171 20.37 17.85 -15.23
C GLU A 171 20.15 16.35 -15.44
N TYR A 172 21.05 15.55 -14.88
CA TYR A 172 20.89 14.10 -14.87
C TYR A 172 19.87 13.67 -13.82
N ILE A 173 18.86 12.93 -14.26
CA ILE A 173 17.75 12.48 -13.39
C ILE A 173 17.70 10.98 -13.17
N GLY A 174 18.61 10.21 -13.77
CA GLY A 174 18.66 8.76 -13.64
C GLY A 174 19.04 8.32 -12.23
N ALA A 175 18.47 7.18 -11.80
CA ALA A 175 18.82 6.58 -10.50
C ALA A 175 20.27 6.07 -10.49
N PHE A 176 20.70 5.41 -11.59
CA PHE A 176 22.03 4.85 -11.78
C PHE A 176 22.77 5.58 -12.90
N THR A 177 24.08 5.74 -12.74
CA THR A 177 24.93 6.34 -13.78
C THR A 177 25.22 5.34 -14.90
N PRO A 178 25.31 5.79 -16.17
CA PRO A 178 25.86 4.95 -17.24
C PRO A 178 27.31 4.57 -16.96
N TYR A 179 27.78 3.47 -17.55
CA TYR A 179 29.17 3.05 -17.46
C TYR A 179 30.10 4.16 -17.95
N GLY A 180 31.22 4.39 -17.27
CA GLY A 180 32.16 5.47 -17.57
C GLY A 180 31.81 6.83 -16.96
N TYR A 181 30.71 6.92 -16.21
CA TYR A 181 30.31 8.14 -15.52
C TYR A 181 29.96 7.87 -14.07
N GLN A 182 30.19 8.88 -13.23
CA GLN A 182 29.77 8.91 -11.83
C GLN A 182 29.03 10.21 -11.52
N LYS A 183 28.25 10.22 -10.46
CA LYS A 183 27.59 11.44 -9.99
C LYS A 183 28.63 12.35 -9.33
N ASP A 184 28.53 13.64 -9.61
CA ASP A 184 29.32 14.65 -8.94
C ASP A 184 29.06 14.64 -7.41
N SER A 185 30.11 14.82 -6.60
CA SER A 185 30.03 14.83 -5.12
C SER A 185 29.14 15.96 -4.60
N ASP A 186 29.19 17.12 -5.26
CA ASP A 186 28.49 18.33 -4.83
C ASP A 186 27.10 18.46 -5.46
N ASN A 187 26.92 17.91 -6.65
CA ASN A 187 25.65 17.97 -7.39
C ASN A 187 25.29 16.60 -7.98
N LYS A 188 24.42 15.86 -7.28
CA LYS A 188 23.94 14.53 -7.72
C LYS A 188 23.20 14.52 -9.06
N ASN A 189 22.80 15.68 -9.58
CA ASN A 189 22.15 15.82 -10.88
C ASN A 189 23.15 16.11 -12.00
N LYS A 190 24.46 16.10 -11.73
CA LYS A 190 25.53 16.27 -12.69
C LYS A 190 26.35 14.99 -12.82
N LEU A 191 26.66 14.60 -14.05
CA LEU A 191 27.57 13.50 -14.33
C LEU A 191 28.99 14.05 -14.53
N VAL A 192 29.96 13.33 -13.97
CA VAL A 192 31.40 13.51 -14.23
C VAL A 192 31.97 12.20 -14.78
N ILE A 193 33.04 12.29 -15.54
CA ILE A 193 33.70 11.12 -16.12
C ILE A 193 34.34 10.29 -15.01
N ASP A 194 34.07 8.99 -15.00
CA ASP A 194 34.82 8.03 -14.22
C ASP A 194 36.09 7.64 -14.97
N ALA A 195 37.21 8.26 -14.62
CA ALA A 195 38.47 8.07 -15.31
C ALA A 195 38.95 6.61 -15.28
N TYR A 196 38.67 5.88 -14.20
CA TYR A 196 39.06 4.47 -14.07
C TYR A 196 38.27 3.57 -15.01
N ALA A 197 36.96 3.73 -15.05
CA ALA A 197 36.09 2.97 -15.95
C ALA A 197 36.35 3.29 -17.43
N CYS A 198 36.70 4.54 -17.76
CA CYS A 198 37.07 4.92 -19.12
C CYS A 198 38.38 4.29 -19.55
N LEU A 199 39.40 4.20 -18.71
CA LEU A 199 40.67 3.54 -18.99
C LEU A 199 40.49 2.05 -19.26
N LEU A 200 39.66 1.35 -18.49
CA LEU A 200 39.37 -0.06 -18.72
C LEU A 200 38.74 -0.30 -20.10
N TYR A 201 37.76 0.53 -20.46
CA TYR A 201 37.09 0.39 -21.76
C TYR A 201 38.00 0.63 -22.97
N THR A 202 38.93 1.59 -22.87
CA THR A 202 39.90 1.86 -23.98
C THR A 202 40.98 0.78 -24.06
N SER A 203 41.33 0.13 -22.97
CA SER A 203 42.27 -0.99 -22.92
C SER A 203 41.69 -2.24 -23.60
N ASP A 204 40.45 -2.59 -23.28
CA ASP A 204 39.75 -3.76 -23.85
C ASP A 204 39.38 -3.59 -25.33
N ALA A 205 39.33 -2.36 -25.85
CA ALA A 205 39.06 -2.08 -27.28
C ALA A 205 40.33 -2.07 -28.14
N ALA A 206 41.51 -2.22 -27.55
CA ALA A 206 42.81 -2.20 -28.22
C ALA A 206 43.41 -3.61 -28.50
N ASP A 207 42.74 -4.67 -28.00
CA ASP A 207 43.02 -6.07 -28.30
C ASP A 207 42.02 -6.60 -29.35
#